data_930073562385ec03da07e34c278b8365
#
_entry.id   930073562385ec03da07e34c278b8365
#
_cell.length_a   1.000
_cell.length_b   1.000
_cell.length_c   1.000
_cell.angle_alpha   90.00
_cell.angle_beta   90.00
_cell.angle_gamma   90.00
#
_symmetry.space_group_name_H-M   'P 1'
#
loop_
_entity.id
_entity.type
_entity.pdbx_description
1 polymer ?
#
loop_
_entity_poly.entity_id
_entity_poly.type
_entity_poly.pdbx_seq_one_letter_code
_entity_poly.pdbx_strand_id
1 'polypeptide(L)'
;MSERGGAFSCGAELTALPDGVRRVADVLQQSGHPHTPVMLADAVRTAQQAADALGIAPGQIAKSIIFRRQSDDAAVLVITSGDRRVDEKKVDALVGTTGRADAAFVKARTGFSIGGVSPVAHAQPPVTLIDRELFRFDEIWAAAGHPQGVFKLRPQDLERLTGAPVADVVEHTAS
;
A
#
# COMPACT_ATOMS: atom_id res chain seq x y z
N MET A 1 12.83 -35.34 -7.11
CA MET A 1 12.68 -34.67 -8.41
C MET A 1 11.50 -33.71 -8.44
N SER A 2 10.36 -34.16 -8.03
CA SER A 2 9.18 -33.31 -8.04
C SER A 2 9.33 -32.11 -7.11
N GLU A 3 10.06 -32.28 -6.04
CA GLU A 3 10.29 -31.15 -5.13
C GLU A 3 11.01 -30.02 -5.81
N ARG A 4 11.95 -30.39 -6.69
CA ARG A 4 12.65 -29.37 -7.45
C ARG A 4 11.70 -28.59 -8.33
N GLY A 5 10.71 -29.25 -8.88
CA GLY A 5 9.73 -28.60 -9.70
C GLY A 5 8.99 -27.52 -8.93
N GLY A 6 8.60 -27.83 -7.70
CA GLY A 6 7.91 -26.86 -6.87
C GLY A 6 8.77 -25.65 -6.54
N ALA A 7 9.98 -25.90 -6.11
CA ALA A 7 10.90 -24.81 -5.79
C ALA A 7 11.23 -23.99 -7.03
N PHE A 8 11.41 -24.65 -8.14
CA PHE A 8 11.69 -23.98 -9.40
C PHE A 8 10.52 -23.12 -9.83
N SER A 9 9.30 -23.59 -9.66
CA SER A 9 8.10 -22.84 -9.96
C SER A 9 8.05 -21.52 -9.18
N CYS A 10 8.37 -21.58 -7.91
CA CYS A 10 8.42 -20.42 -7.05
C CYS A 10 9.42 -19.38 -7.58
N GLY A 11 10.61 -19.84 -7.95
CA GLY A 11 11.62 -18.96 -8.49
C GLY A 11 11.21 -18.35 -9.81
N ALA A 12 10.56 -19.15 -10.67
CA ALA A 12 10.08 -18.64 -11.94
C ALA A 12 9.00 -17.58 -11.76
N GLU A 13 8.12 -17.78 -10.80
CA GLU A 13 7.08 -16.80 -10.51
C GLU A 13 7.68 -15.48 -10.05
N LEU A 14 8.68 -15.53 -9.18
CA LEU A 14 9.33 -14.30 -8.70
C LEU A 14 10.01 -13.55 -9.84
N THR A 15 10.68 -14.24 -10.75
CA THR A 15 11.33 -13.57 -11.88
C THR A 15 10.33 -13.00 -12.87
N ALA A 16 9.11 -13.55 -12.92
CA ALA A 16 8.08 -13.05 -13.80
C ALA A 16 7.29 -11.88 -13.23
N LEU A 17 7.49 -11.53 -11.96
CA LEU A 17 6.78 -10.43 -11.33
C LEU A 17 7.21 -9.08 -11.89
N PRO A 18 6.30 -8.10 -11.95
CA PRO A 18 6.67 -6.74 -12.33
C PRO A 18 7.77 -6.18 -11.43
N ASP A 19 8.55 -5.25 -11.96
CA ASP A 19 9.68 -4.67 -11.22
C ASP A 19 9.26 -4.06 -9.89
N GLY A 20 8.14 -3.36 -9.86
CA GLY A 20 7.63 -2.78 -8.61
C GLY A 20 7.34 -3.84 -7.56
N VAL A 21 6.76 -4.95 -7.98
CA VAL A 21 6.43 -6.03 -7.06
C VAL A 21 7.69 -6.69 -6.52
N ARG A 22 8.69 -6.87 -7.39
CA ARG A 22 9.97 -7.44 -6.93
C ARG A 22 10.65 -6.55 -5.91
N ARG A 23 10.62 -5.21 -6.12
CA ARG A 23 11.19 -4.27 -5.15
C ARG A 23 10.50 -4.39 -3.80
N VAL A 24 9.17 -4.48 -3.80
CA VAL A 24 8.42 -4.66 -2.56
C VAL A 24 8.76 -5.99 -1.92
N ALA A 25 8.80 -7.07 -2.70
CA ALA A 25 9.15 -8.39 -2.18
C ALA A 25 10.51 -8.38 -1.50
N ASP A 26 11.50 -7.71 -2.11
CA ASP A 26 12.85 -7.64 -1.53
C ASP A 26 12.84 -6.90 -0.19
N VAL A 27 12.14 -5.78 -0.11
CA VAL A 27 12.07 -5.00 1.12
C VAL A 27 11.37 -5.80 2.22
N LEU A 28 10.28 -6.48 1.88
CA LEU A 28 9.56 -7.31 2.85
C LEU A 28 10.44 -8.44 3.37
N GLN A 29 11.19 -9.09 2.49
CA GLN A 29 12.10 -10.16 2.88
C GLN A 29 13.21 -9.64 3.80
N GLN A 30 13.80 -8.51 3.46
CA GLN A 30 14.84 -7.89 4.27
C GLN A 30 14.33 -7.48 5.65
N SER A 31 13.06 -7.14 5.73
CA SER A 31 12.42 -6.75 6.99
C SER A 31 11.94 -7.94 7.82
N GLY A 32 12.10 -9.16 7.31
CA GLY A 32 11.63 -10.36 8.00
C GLY A 32 10.12 -10.55 7.96
N HIS A 33 9.43 -9.92 7.00
CA HIS A 33 7.98 -10.05 6.89
C HIS A 33 7.62 -11.47 6.41
N PRO A 34 6.63 -12.13 7.04
CA PRO A 34 6.34 -13.55 6.75
C PRO A 34 5.59 -13.80 5.46
N HIS A 35 5.04 -12.77 4.81
CA HIS A 35 4.22 -12.95 3.61
C HIS A 35 4.85 -12.28 2.41
N THR A 36 4.80 -12.97 1.26
CA THR A 36 5.29 -12.42 0.00
C THR A 36 4.12 -11.88 -0.82
N PRO A 37 4.39 -10.95 -1.74
CA PRO A 37 3.34 -10.45 -2.63
C PRO A 37 2.75 -11.54 -3.51
N VAL A 38 1.46 -11.38 -3.83
CA VAL A 38 0.76 -12.23 -4.78
C VAL A 38 0.13 -11.34 -5.84
N MET A 39 -0.07 -11.89 -7.03
CA MET A 39 -0.70 -11.17 -8.14
C MET A 39 -2.15 -11.60 -8.27
N LEU A 40 -3.05 -10.63 -8.32
CA LEU A 40 -4.46 -10.85 -8.58
C LEU A 40 -4.71 -10.83 -10.09
N ALA A 41 -5.92 -11.23 -10.49
CA ALA A 41 -6.28 -11.23 -11.91
C ALA A 41 -6.28 -9.83 -12.50
N ASP A 42 -6.01 -9.73 -13.80
CA ASP A 42 -5.92 -8.44 -14.51
C ASP A 42 -7.19 -7.60 -14.40
N ALA A 43 -8.35 -8.23 -14.21
CA ALA A 43 -9.61 -7.52 -14.09
C ALA A 43 -9.77 -6.78 -12.76
N VAL A 44 -8.93 -7.06 -11.77
CA VAL A 44 -9.00 -6.41 -10.46
C VAL A 44 -8.41 -5.01 -10.58
N ARG A 45 -9.24 -3.99 -10.33
CA ARG A 45 -8.83 -2.58 -10.49
C ARG A 45 -9.22 -1.70 -9.32
N THR A 46 -10.10 -2.17 -8.45
CA THR A 46 -10.60 -1.38 -7.32
C THR A 46 -10.40 -2.12 -6.02
N ALA A 47 -10.48 -1.39 -4.90
CA ALA A 47 -10.41 -2.02 -3.57
C ALA A 47 -11.53 -3.04 -3.39
N GLN A 48 -12.73 -2.74 -3.89
CA GLN A 48 -13.84 -3.69 -3.79
C GLN A 48 -13.54 -4.98 -4.55
N GLN A 49 -13.02 -4.85 -5.78
CA GLN A 49 -12.68 -6.02 -6.58
C GLN A 49 -11.56 -6.83 -5.95
N ALA A 50 -10.57 -6.17 -5.36
CA ALA A 50 -9.48 -6.85 -4.66
C ALA A 50 -10.03 -7.61 -3.45
N ALA A 51 -10.91 -6.98 -2.69
CA ALA A 51 -11.53 -7.63 -1.53
C ALA A 51 -12.34 -8.84 -1.95
N ASP A 52 -13.11 -8.72 -3.04
CA ASP A 52 -13.90 -9.83 -3.56
C ASP A 52 -12.99 -10.99 -3.97
N ALA A 53 -11.90 -10.69 -4.66
CA ALA A 53 -10.95 -11.71 -5.11
C ALA A 53 -10.25 -12.42 -3.95
N LEU A 54 -10.02 -11.70 -2.85
CA LEU A 54 -9.35 -12.24 -1.68
C LEU A 54 -10.32 -12.84 -0.65
N GLY A 55 -11.62 -12.64 -0.84
CA GLY A 55 -12.62 -13.13 0.10
C GLY A 55 -12.64 -12.39 1.43
N ILE A 56 -12.36 -11.09 1.41
CA ILE A 56 -12.28 -10.26 2.60
C ILE A 56 -13.20 -9.03 2.46
N ALA A 57 -13.34 -8.28 3.54
CA ALA A 57 -14.10 -7.04 3.52
C ALA A 57 -13.30 -5.93 2.84
N PRO A 58 -13.96 -4.99 2.13
CA PRO A 58 -13.26 -3.88 1.49
C PRO A 58 -12.41 -3.05 2.45
N GLY A 59 -12.84 -2.93 3.70
CA GLY A 59 -12.07 -2.20 4.71
C GLY A 59 -10.74 -2.83 5.04
N GLN A 60 -10.55 -4.10 4.73
CA GLN A 60 -9.27 -4.78 4.94
C GLN A 60 -8.25 -4.49 3.86
N ILE A 61 -8.63 -3.77 2.80
CA ILE A 61 -7.68 -3.29 1.81
C ILE A 61 -7.08 -1.99 2.34
N ALA A 62 -5.77 -2.00 2.55
CA ALA A 62 -5.03 -0.80 2.96
C ALA A 62 -4.58 -0.07 1.70
N LYS A 63 -5.34 0.93 1.30
CA LYS A 63 -5.02 1.69 0.09
C LYS A 63 -4.07 2.82 0.43
N SER A 64 -3.15 3.08 -0.49
CA SER A 64 -2.12 4.11 -0.36
C SER A 64 -2.47 5.28 -1.27
N ILE A 65 -2.63 6.46 -0.69
CA ILE A 65 -3.00 7.67 -1.43
C ILE A 65 -1.88 8.67 -1.25
N ILE A 66 -1.42 9.25 -2.37
CA ILE A 66 -0.34 10.23 -2.36
C ILE A 66 -0.92 11.62 -2.53
N PHE A 67 -0.47 12.53 -1.67
CA PHE A 67 -0.70 13.97 -1.78
C PHE A 67 0.65 14.66 -1.95
N ARG A 68 0.60 15.90 -2.41
CA ARG A 68 1.77 16.75 -2.55
C ARG A 68 1.71 17.84 -1.49
N ARG A 69 2.71 17.92 -0.63
CA ARG A 69 2.78 18.99 0.37
C ARG A 69 3.24 20.27 -0.33
N GLN A 70 2.48 21.34 -0.15
CA GLN A 70 2.71 22.54 -0.94
C GLN A 70 3.97 23.31 -0.54
N SER A 71 4.39 23.20 0.71
CA SER A 71 5.54 23.98 1.19
C SER A 71 6.87 23.54 0.58
N ASP A 72 7.03 22.26 0.27
CA ASP A 72 8.33 21.72 -0.15
C ASP A 72 8.20 20.63 -1.22
N ASP A 73 7.01 20.43 -1.79
CA ASP A 73 6.75 19.40 -2.79
C ASP A 73 7.05 17.98 -2.31
N ALA A 74 7.04 17.74 -1.01
CA ALA A 74 7.22 16.39 -0.48
C ALA A 74 6.00 15.53 -0.77
N ALA A 75 6.23 14.24 -1.03
CA ALA A 75 5.15 13.29 -1.14
C ALA A 75 4.62 12.97 0.25
N VAL A 76 3.31 12.95 0.40
CA VAL A 76 2.63 12.55 1.63
C VAL A 76 1.83 11.31 1.31
N LEU A 77 2.15 10.22 2.00
CA LEU A 77 1.49 8.94 1.83
C LEU A 77 0.50 8.74 2.96
N VAL A 78 -0.76 8.57 2.62
CA VAL A 78 -1.81 8.28 3.60
C VAL A 78 -2.31 6.87 3.32
N ILE A 79 -2.19 5.99 4.32
CA ILE A 79 -2.60 4.59 4.20
C ILE A 79 -3.92 4.44 4.94
N THR A 80 -4.98 4.13 4.20
CA THR A 80 -6.34 4.09 4.73
C THR A 80 -7.06 2.80 4.39
N SER A 81 -8.09 2.52 5.14
CA SER A 81 -9.01 1.41 4.87
C SER A 81 -9.76 1.65 3.56
N GLY A 82 -9.97 0.60 2.79
CA GLY A 82 -10.62 0.70 1.47
C GLY A 82 -12.05 1.19 1.49
N ASP A 83 -12.71 1.15 2.66
CA ASP A 83 -14.09 1.62 2.85
C ASP A 83 -14.14 3.02 3.49
N ARG A 84 -13.02 3.72 3.55
CA ARG A 84 -12.95 5.07 4.12
C ARG A 84 -12.40 6.04 3.10
N ARG A 85 -12.72 7.31 3.30
CA ARG A 85 -12.23 8.41 2.47
C ARG A 85 -11.34 9.31 3.31
N VAL A 86 -10.20 9.73 2.73
CA VAL A 86 -9.28 10.64 3.41
C VAL A 86 -9.97 11.98 3.65
N ASP A 87 -9.79 12.51 4.86
CA ASP A 87 -10.18 13.88 5.19
C ASP A 87 -8.93 14.74 5.08
N GLU A 88 -8.85 15.52 3.99
CA GLU A 88 -7.65 16.30 3.71
C GLU A 88 -7.37 17.35 4.76
N LYS A 89 -8.39 17.86 5.42
CA LYS A 89 -8.21 18.85 6.50
C LYS A 89 -7.46 18.22 7.68
N LYS A 90 -7.79 16.98 7.99
CA LYS A 90 -7.10 16.25 9.07
C LYS A 90 -5.65 15.98 8.71
N VAL A 91 -5.40 15.61 7.46
CA VAL A 91 -4.04 15.42 6.96
C VAL A 91 -3.25 16.71 7.02
N ASP A 92 -3.84 17.80 6.53
CA ASP A 92 -3.19 19.11 6.52
C ASP A 92 -2.83 19.59 7.93
N ALA A 93 -3.68 19.30 8.90
CA ALA A 93 -3.41 19.67 10.29
C ALA A 93 -2.18 18.95 10.85
N LEU A 94 -1.87 17.77 10.32
CA LEU A 94 -0.75 16.96 10.81
C LEU A 94 0.55 17.23 10.07
N VAL A 95 0.49 17.46 8.76
CA VAL A 95 1.70 17.52 7.92
C VAL A 95 1.87 18.84 7.19
N GLY A 96 0.92 19.77 7.28
CA GLY A 96 0.92 21.00 6.51
C GLY A 96 0.03 20.91 5.28
N THR A 97 -0.22 22.02 4.63
CA THR A 97 -1.16 22.09 3.50
C THR A 97 -0.73 21.18 2.36
N THR A 98 -1.65 20.30 1.96
CA THR A 98 -1.43 19.38 0.86
C THR A 98 -2.33 19.72 -0.31
N GLY A 99 -1.99 19.17 -1.46
CA GLY A 99 -2.78 19.28 -2.66
C GLY A 99 -2.70 17.99 -3.44
N ARG A 100 -3.35 18.02 -4.60
CA ARG A 100 -3.40 16.86 -5.47
C ARG A 100 -2.01 16.54 -6.01
N ALA A 101 -1.69 15.25 -6.06
CA ALA A 101 -0.49 14.72 -6.69
C ALA A 101 -0.91 14.08 -8.02
N ASP A 102 -0.33 14.55 -9.13
CA ASP A 102 -0.64 13.95 -10.42
C ASP A 102 0.17 12.67 -10.64
N ALA A 103 -0.13 11.96 -11.72
CA ALA A 103 0.50 10.66 -11.98
C ALA A 103 2.03 10.78 -12.13
N ALA A 104 2.50 11.85 -12.76
CA ALA A 104 3.93 12.04 -12.95
C ALA A 104 4.64 12.26 -11.61
N PHE A 105 4.04 13.05 -10.73
CA PHE A 105 4.58 13.29 -9.39
C PHE A 105 4.65 11.98 -8.59
N VAL A 106 3.55 11.22 -8.59
CA VAL A 106 3.50 9.95 -7.87
C VAL A 106 4.59 9.01 -8.37
N LYS A 107 4.72 8.86 -9.68
CA LYS A 107 5.73 7.98 -10.26
C LYS A 107 7.15 8.43 -9.91
N ALA A 108 7.42 9.72 -10.02
CA ALA A 108 8.75 10.26 -9.76
C ALA A 108 9.17 10.10 -8.29
N ARG A 109 8.23 10.31 -7.37
CA ARG A 109 8.54 10.30 -5.93
C ARG A 109 8.50 8.91 -5.34
N THR A 110 7.58 8.05 -5.77
CA THR A 110 7.43 6.72 -5.17
C THR A 110 8.09 5.62 -5.99
N GLY A 111 8.22 5.81 -7.28
CA GLY A 111 8.64 4.76 -8.20
C GLY A 111 7.50 3.86 -8.64
N PHE A 112 6.29 4.09 -8.13
CA PHE A 112 5.11 3.29 -8.45
C PHE A 112 4.08 4.13 -9.19
N SER A 113 3.20 3.47 -9.92
CA SER A 113 2.09 4.14 -10.58
C SER A 113 0.90 4.25 -9.64
N ILE A 114 0.06 5.25 -9.88
CA ILE A 114 -1.19 5.41 -9.12
C ILE A 114 -1.98 4.10 -9.19
N GLY A 115 -2.53 3.69 -8.06
CA GLY A 115 -3.26 2.42 -7.93
C GLY A 115 -2.39 1.27 -7.50
N GLY A 116 -1.06 1.39 -7.67
CA GLY A 116 -0.13 0.35 -7.26
C GLY A 116 0.88 0.82 -6.22
N VAL A 117 0.66 1.96 -5.59
CA VAL A 117 1.62 2.50 -4.62
C VAL A 117 1.64 1.61 -3.38
N SER A 118 2.82 1.05 -3.10
CA SER A 118 3.06 0.24 -1.91
C SER A 118 3.30 1.14 -0.71
N PRO A 119 3.05 0.67 0.52
CA PRO A 119 3.48 1.41 1.71
C PRO A 119 5.00 1.41 1.91
N VAL A 120 5.74 0.55 1.22
CA VAL A 120 7.19 0.41 1.38
C VAL A 120 7.89 0.47 0.03
N ALA A 121 9.23 0.52 0.04
CA ALA A 121 10.08 0.44 -1.15
C ALA A 121 9.96 1.66 -2.06
N HIS A 122 9.74 2.83 -1.51
CA HIS A 122 9.62 4.06 -2.28
C HIS A 122 10.97 4.54 -2.78
N ALA A 123 10.96 5.19 -3.95
CA ALA A 123 12.19 5.80 -4.49
C ALA A 123 12.71 6.89 -3.57
N GLN A 124 11.82 7.67 -2.99
CA GLN A 124 12.15 8.68 -1.98
C GLN A 124 11.20 8.48 -0.81
N PRO A 125 11.70 8.45 0.45
CA PRO A 125 10.83 8.23 1.60
C PRO A 125 9.77 9.33 1.70
N PRO A 126 8.50 8.99 1.68
CA PRO A 126 7.42 9.98 1.83
C PRO A 126 7.17 10.29 3.30
N VAL A 127 6.48 11.39 3.55
CA VAL A 127 5.86 11.62 4.85
C VAL A 127 4.65 10.71 4.91
N THR A 128 4.59 9.81 5.88
CA THR A 128 3.59 8.75 5.90
C THR A 128 2.67 8.88 7.12
N LEU A 129 1.39 8.69 6.90
CA LEU A 129 0.39 8.62 7.96
C LEU A 129 -0.42 7.33 7.79
N ILE A 130 -0.69 6.65 8.90
CA ILE A 130 -1.47 5.42 8.91
C ILE A 130 -2.80 5.72 9.60
N ASP A 131 -3.91 5.42 8.92
CA ASP A 131 -5.21 5.63 9.52
C ASP A 131 -5.49 4.60 10.60
N ARG A 132 -5.93 5.07 11.76
CA ARG A 132 -6.22 4.19 12.90
C ARG A 132 -7.35 3.21 12.63
N GLU A 133 -8.23 3.49 11.67
CA GLU A 133 -9.34 2.61 11.35
C GLU A 133 -8.89 1.26 10.79
N LEU A 134 -7.67 1.20 10.26
CA LEU A 134 -7.11 -0.07 9.81
C LEU A 134 -6.96 -1.07 10.96
N PHE A 135 -6.82 -0.57 12.16
CA PHE A 135 -6.60 -1.42 13.34
C PHE A 135 -7.87 -2.13 13.82
N ARG A 136 -9.02 -1.88 13.15
CA ARG A 136 -10.24 -2.64 13.38
C ARG A 136 -10.08 -4.11 12.98
N PHE A 137 -9.11 -4.40 12.11
CA PHE A 137 -8.91 -5.72 11.53
C PHE A 137 -7.63 -6.35 12.05
N ASP A 138 -7.64 -7.69 12.14
CA ASP A 138 -6.44 -8.44 12.48
C ASP A 138 -5.48 -8.55 11.29
N GLU A 139 -6.04 -8.66 10.09
CA GLU A 139 -5.27 -8.79 8.85
C GLU A 139 -5.79 -7.82 7.81
N ILE A 140 -4.84 -7.25 7.07
CA ILE A 140 -5.13 -6.33 5.97
C ILE A 140 -4.26 -6.71 4.78
N TRP A 141 -4.56 -6.13 3.63
CA TRP A 141 -3.80 -6.35 2.40
C TRP A 141 -3.47 -5.00 1.78
N ALA A 142 -2.21 -4.82 1.39
CA ALA A 142 -1.72 -3.57 0.81
C ALA A 142 -1.20 -3.81 -0.59
N ALA A 143 -1.19 -2.74 -1.41
CA ALA A 143 -0.62 -2.82 -2.74
C ALA A 143 0.88 -3.09 -2.68
N ALA A 144 1.34 -3.91 -3.60
CA ALA A 144 2.72 -4.38 -3.63
C ALA A 144 3.50 -3.82 -4.83
N GLY A 145 3.20 -2.59 -5.24
CA GLY A 145 3.94 -1.96 -6.31
C GLY A 145 3.36 -2.17 -7.71
N HIS A 146 2.15 -2.66 -7.79
CA HIS A 146 1.43 -2.89 -9.05
C HIS A 146 -0.06 -2.93 -8.73
N PRO A 147 -0.94 -2.45 -9.63
CA PRO A 147 -2.38 -2.43 -9.34
C PRO A 147 -2.97 -3.79 -8.96
N GLN A 148 -2.42 -4.87 -9.47
CA GLN A 148 -2.88 -6.23 -9.15
C GLN A 148 -1.97 -6.94 -8.16
N GLY A 149 -0.87 -6.34 -7.72
CA GLY A 149 0.02 -6.95 -6.74
C GLY A 149 -0.39 -6.55 -5.34
N VAL A 150 -0.52 -7.52 -4.44
CA VAL A 150 -0.91 -7.25 -3.06
C VAL A 150 -0.13 -8.15 -2.11
N PHE A 151 -0.01 -7.73 -0.85
CA PHE A 151 0.58 -8.58 0.18
C PHE A 151 -0.20 -8.46 1.47
N LYS A 152 -0.20 -9.55 2.22
CA LYS A 152 -0.93 -9.63 3.50
C LYS A 152 -0.03 -9.15 4.63
N LEU A 153 -0.62 -8.43 5.59
CA LEU A 153 0.09 -7.97 6.78
C LEU A 153 -0.94 -7.65 7.87
N ARG A 154 -0.44 -7.40 9.06
CA ARG A 154 -1.28 -6.88 10.14
C ARG A 154 -1.11 -5.36 10.19
N PRO A 155 -2.09 -4.62 10.72
CA PRO A 155 -1.93 -3.17 10.86
C PRO A 155 -0.67 -2.78 11.62
N GLN A 156 -0.29 -3.54 12.65
CA GLN A 156 0.93 -3.28 13.41
C GLN A 156 2.19 -3.40 12.56
N ASP A 157 2.13 -4.22 11.51
CA ASP A 157 3.27 -4.36 10.59
C ASP A 157 3.49 -3.09 9.77
N LEU A 158 2.42 -2.32 9.49
CA LEU A 158 2.59 -1.02 8.83
C LEU A 158 3.44 -0.08 9.67
N GLU A 159 3.20 -0.02 10.96
CA GLU A 159 4.01 0.82 11.84
C GLU A 159 5.46 0.37 11.82
N ARG A 160 5.69 -0.93 11.91
CA ARG A 160 7.05 -1.49 11.92
C ARG A 160 7.76 -1.25 10.59
N LEU A 161 7.07 -1.46 9.48
CA LEU A 161 7.67 -1.34 8.16
C LEU A 161 7.92 0.09 7.74
N THR A 162 7.04 1.02 8.13
CA THR A 162 7.11 2.42 7.68
C THR A 162 7.68 3.37 8.73
N GLY A 163 7.60 3.01 10.00
CA GLY A 163 7.95 3.92 11.08
C GLY A 163 6.98 5.10 11.22
N ALA A 164 5.83 5.04 10.59
CA ALA A 164 4.89 6.16 10.51
C ALA A 164 3.94 6.19 11.70
N PRO A 165 3.46 7.39 12.07
CA PRO A 165 2.46 7.51 13.13
C PRO A 165 1.09 7.06 12.68
N VAL A 166 0.31 6.59 13.64
CA VAL A 166 -1.09 6.23 13.45
C VAL A 166 -1.94 7.43 13.91
N ALA A 167 -2.90 7.82 13.08
CA ALA A 167 -3.72 9.00 13.36
C ALA A 167 -5.10 8.83 12.73
N ASP A 168 -6.00 9.72 13.12
CA ASP A 168 -7.32 9.83 12.49
C ASP A 168 -7.18 10.76 11.28
N VAL A 169 -7.28 10.18 10.09
CA VAL A 169 -7.08 10.94 8.83
C VAL A 169 -8.22 10.72 7.84
N VAL A 170 -9.33 10.17 8.28
CA VAL A 170 -10.47 9.87 7.39
C VAL A 170 -11.72 10.58 7.84
N GLU A 171 -12.66 10.72 6.89
CA GLU A 171 -13.98 11.25 7.18
C GLU A 171 -14.75 10.23 7.99
N HIS A 172 -15.44 10.71 9.01
CA HIS A 172 -16.38 9.91 9.78
C HIS A 172 -17.75 10.41 9.46
N THR A 173 -18.40 9.75 8.51
CA THR A 173 -19.75 10.13 8.14
C THR A 173 -20.68 9.75 9.27
N ALA A 174 -21.49 10.70 9.69
CA ALA A 174 -22.54 10.42 10.63
C ALA A 174 -23.58 9.60 9.88
N SER A 175 -23.67 8.39 10.14
CA SER A 175 -24.65 7.55 9.42
C SER A 175 -25.69 7.06 10.36
#